data_0c7c44809d51afa3db424a6d8437329e
#
_entry.id   0c7c44809d51afa3db424a6d8437329e
#
_cell.length_a   1.000
_cell.length_b   1.000
_cell.length_c   1.000
_cell.angle_alpha   90.00
_cell.angle_beta   90.00
_cell.angle_gamma   90.00
#
_symmetry.space_group_name_H-M   'P 1'
#
loop_
_entity.id
_entity.type
_entity.pdbx_description
1 polymer ?
#
loop_
_entity_poly.entity_id
_entity_poly.type
_entity_poly.pdbx_seq_one_letter_code
_entity_poly.pdbx_strand_id
1 'polypeptide(L)'
;ALGFYFKFSLQNTQEKGEDACLVSNTVMLSSIANMPEIQCSVNGKREQCIDTTKLMVFDAGREYQEFFTANCDQKVYFTQVYPVPASAGEECVQGNYPDCGIFPYYDPGVEYTESIVISTPVSLYFPMEDEYRFGRLVIEVLL
;
A
#
# COMPACT_ATOMS: atom_id res chain seq x y z
N ALA A 1 -14.85 10.96 32.62
CA ALA A 1 -13.68 10.33 31.97
C ALA A 1 -13.59 8.84 32.24
N LEU A 2 -13.75 8.44 33.49
CA LEU A 2 -13.72 7.02 33.85
C LEU A 2 -14.89 6.24 33.26
N GLY A 3 -16.09 6.81 33.27
CA GLY A 3 -17.26 6.17 32.68
C GLY A 3 -17.14 6.02 31.17
N PHE A 4 -16.52 6.99 30.50
CA PHE A 4 -16.26 6.93 29.07
C PHE A 4 -15.25 5.84 28.77
N TYR A 5 -14.17 5.75 29.52
CA TYR A 5 -13.15 4.72 29.35
C TYR A 5 -13.73 3.31 29.53
N PHE A 6 -14.58 3.13 30.54
CA PHE A 6 -15.21 1.84 30.77
C PHE A 6 -16.13 1.42 29.65
N LYS A 7 -16.93 2.36 29.15
CA LYS A 7 -17.82 2.11 28.00
C LYS A 7 -17.04 1.73 26.76
N PHE A 8 -15.94 2.42 26.52
CA PHE A 8 -15.05 2.12 25.39
C PHE A 8 -14.45 0.73 25.53
N SER A 9 -13.99 0.37 26.71
CA SER A 9 -13.40 -0.94 26.98
C SER A 9 -14.39 -2.09 26.76
N LEU A 10 -15.66 -1.90 27.14
CA LEU A 10 -16.69 -2.92 26.96
C LEU A 10 -17.08 -3.09 25.50
N GLN A 11 -17.09 -2.02 24.73
CA GLN A 11 -17.38 -2.08 23.31
C GLN A 11 -16.26 -2.75 22.54
N ASN A 12 -15.06 -2.71 23.03
CA ASN A 12 -13.87 -3.16 22.36
C ASN A 12 -13.67 -4.68 22.34
N THR A 13 -14.52 -5.45 22.98
CA THR A 13 -14.37 -6.91 22.98
C THR A 13 -14.57 -7.49 21.58
N GLN A 14 -15.39 -6.84 20.76
CA GLN A 14 -15.59 -7.21 19.36
C GLN A 14 -14.61 -6.51 18.41
N GLU A 15 -14.10 -5.34 18.81
CA GLU A 15 -13.23 -4.50 17.99
C GLU A 15 -11.74 -4.83 18.13
N LYS A 16 -11.37 -5.67 19.09
CA LYS A 16 -9.97 -6.04 19.30
C LYS A 16 -9.30 -6.64 18.07
N GLY A 17 -10.06 -7.38 17.27
CA GLY A 17 -9.56 -7.93 16.02
C GLY A 17 -9.27 -6.85 14.98
N GLU A 18 -10.14 -5.83 14.91
CA GLU A 18 -9.97 -4.72 13.99
C GLU A 18 -8.79 -3.83 14.40
N ASP A 19 -8.64 -3.58 15.71
CA ASP A 19 -7.53 -2.79 16.22
C ASP A 19 -6.20 -3.50 15.99
N ALA A 20 -6.13 -4.80 16.23
CA ALA A 20 -4.93 -5.59 15.96
C ALA A 20 -4.58 -5.58 14.48
N CYS A 21 -5.59 -5.66 13.62
CA CYS A 21 -5.43 -5.56 12.18
C CYS A 21 -4.88 -4.20 11.78
N LEU A 22 -5.44 -3.12 12.31
CA LEU A 22 -5.03 -1.77 11.99
C LEU A 22 -3.59 -1.49 12.42
N VAL A 23 -3.22 -1.91 13.64
CA VAL A 23 -1.84 -1.78 14.13
C VAL A 23 -0.87 -2.56 13.25
N SER A 24 -1.22 -3.79 12.90
CA SER A 24 -0.41 -4.64 12.04
C SER A 24 -0.20 -4.00 10.67
N ASN A 25 -1.24 -3.41 10.09
CA ASN A 25 -1.14 -2.74 8.79
C ASN A 25 -0.35 -1.43 8.87
N THR A 26 -0.38 -0.74 9.99
CA THR A 26 0.44 0.46 10.20
C THR A 26 1.92 0.11 10.18
N VAL A 27 2.30 -0.99 10.81
CA VAL A 27 3.67 -1.51 10.76
C VAL A 27 4.02 -1.94 9.33
N MET A 28 3.07 -2.55 8.64
CA MET A 28 3.23 -3.02 7.26
C MET A 28 3.54 -1.90 6.28
N LEU A 29 2.97 -0.70 6.47
CA LEU A 29 3.29 0.46 5.63
C LEU A 29 4.80 0.71 5.54
N SER A 30 5.45 0.75 6.69
CA SER A 30 6.90 0.96 6.75
C SER A 30 7.66 -0.20 6.13
N SER A 31 7.22 -1.42 6.38
CA SER A 31 7.87 -2.62 5.85
C SER A 31 7.79 -2.69 4.32
N ILE A 32 6.63 -2.39 3.75
CA ILE A 32 6.46 -2.41 2.29
C ILE A 32 7.28 -1.30 1.64
N ALA A 33 7.27 -0.10 2.21
CA ALA A 33 8.01 1.03 1.65
C ALA A 33 9.52 0.80 1.62
N ASN A 34 10.03 -0.11 2.44
CA ASN A 34 11.45 -0.43 2.53
C ASN A 34 11.82 -1.79 1.96
N MET A 35 10.91 -2.44 1.22
CA MET A 35 11.20 -3.75 0.61
C MET A 35 12.21 -3.62 -0.52
N PRO A 36 13.32 -4.40 -0.47
CA PRO A 36 14.35 -4.32 -1.49
C PRO A 36 13.85 -4.73 -2.89
N GLU A 37 12.80 -5.54 -2.98
CA GLU A 37 12.23 -6.00 -4.24
C GLU A 37 11.61 -4.88 -5.06
N ILE A 38 11.22 -3.78 -4.44
CA ILE A 38 10.59 -2.64 -5.12
C ILE A 38 11.34 -1.34 -4.93
N GLN A 39 12.37 -1.32 -4.11
CA GLN A 39 13.18 -0.12 -3.86
C GLN A 39 14.07 0.21 -5.05
N CYS A 40 14.28 1.52 -5.25
CA CYS A 40 15.23 1.99 -6.26
C CYS A 40 16.64 1.53 -5.94
N SER A 41 17.40 1.28 -6.99
CA SER A 41 18.81 1.01 -6.90
C SER A 41 19.53 1.87 -7.94
N VAL A 42 20.35 2.80 -7.46
CA VAL A 42 21.13 3.69 -8.33
C VAL A 42 22.60 3.43 -8.04
N ASN A 43 23.35 3.04 -9.08
CA ASN A 43 24.77 2.71 -8.97
C ASN A 43 25.06 1.65 -7.90
N GLY A 44 24.17 0.66 -7.78
CA GLY A 44 24.30 -0.42 -6.80
C GLY A 44 23.93 -0.07 -5.36
N LYS A 45 23.49 1.16 -5.11
CA LYS A 45 23.04 1.59 -3.78
C LYS A 45 21.52 1.68 -3.76
N ARG A 46 20.90 1.17 -2.69
CA ARG A 46 19.46 1.32 -2.49
C ARG A 46 19.16 2.76 -2.07
N GLU A 47 18.15 3.33 -2.70
CA GLU A 47 17.69 4.68 -2.44
C GLU A 47 16.29 4.66 -1.83
N GLN A 48 15.92 5.75 -1.17
CA GLN A 48 14.61 5.92 -0.53
C GLN A 48 13.54 6.26 -1.56
N CYS A 49 13.40 5.42 -2.57
CA CYS A 49 12.35 5.58 -3.59
C CYS A 49 11.86 4.21 -4.05
N ILE A 50 10.72 4.21 -4.72
CA ILE A 50 10.09 3.00 -5.23
C ILE A 50 10.29 2.97 -6.73
N ASP A 51 10.91 1.91 -7.23
CA ASP A 51 11.13 1.71 -8.66
C ASP A 51 9.84 1.17 -9.28
N THR A 52 9.21 1.97 -10.13
CA THR A 52 7.93 1.61 -10.71
C THR A 52 8.02 0.42 -11.67
N THR A 53 9.15 0.20 -12.31
CA THR A 53 9.33 -1.00 -13.15
C THR A 53 9.37 -2.26 -12.32
N LYS A 54 9.94 -2.20 -11.12
CA LYS A 54 9.92 -3.33 -10.18
C LYS A 54 8.50 -3.59 -9.68
N LEU A 55 7.72 -2.53 -9.40
CA LEU A 55 6.30 -2.68 -9.03
C LEU A 55 5.50 -3.39 -10.11
N MET A 56 5.78 -3.10 -11.36
CA MET A 56 5.03 -3.67 -12.48
C MET A 56 5.20 -5.18 -12.61
N VAL A 57 6.33 -5.73 -12.14
CA VAL A 57 6.65 -7.15 -12.30
C VAL A 57 6.58 -7.93 -10.99
N PHE A 58 6.52 -7.26 -9.84
CA PHE A 58 6.49 -7.92 -8.54
C PHE A 58 5.08 -8.39 -8.20
N ASP A 59 4.94 -9.65 -7.83
CA ASP A 59 3.66 -10.25 -7.43
C ASP A 59 3.67 -10.51 -5.92
N ALA A 60 3.18 -9.56 -5.15
CA ALA A 60 3.10 -9.66 -3.71
C ALA A 60 2.13 -10.73 -3.24
N GLY A 61 1.06 -10.98 -3.99
CA GLY A 61 0.09 -12.01 -3.68
C GLY A 61 0.68 -13.41 -3.74
N ARG A 62 1.64 -13.61 -4.64
CA ARG A 62 2.33 -14.88 -4.80
C ARG A 62 3.41 -15.09 -3.74
N GLU A 63 4.22 -14.04 -3.48
CA GLU A 63 5.38 -14.14 -2.61
C GLU A 63 5.05 -14.00 -1.12
N TYR A 64 4.04 -13.20 -0.80
CA TYR A 64 3.75 -12.79 0.57
C TYR A 64 2.28 -12.99 0.96
N GLN A 65 1.58 -13.93 0.35
CA GLN A 65 0.17 -14.15 0.59
C GLN A 65 -0.15 -14.38 2.07
N GLU A 66 0.65 -15.20 2.75
CA GLU A 66 0.45 -15.49 4.17
C GLU A 66 0.62 -14.23 5.04
N PHE A 67 1.55 -13.38 4.66
CA PHE A 67 1.82 -12.13 5.37
C PHE A 67 0.61 -11.18 5.30
N PHE A 68 -0.02 -11.10 4.12
CA PHE A 68 -1.15 -10.20 3.92
C PHE A 68 -2.47 -10.75 4.45
N THR A 69 -2.61 -12.05 4.61
CA THR A 69 -3.86 -12.66 5.06
C THR A 69 -3.86 -13.07 6.54
N ALA A 70 -2.77 -12.84 7.26
CA ALA A 70 -2.57 -13.38 8.61
C ALA A 70 -3.58 -12.86 9.63
N ASN A 71 -3.99 -11.60 9.57
CA ASN A 71 -4.84 -10.98 10.58
C ASN A 71 -6.17 -10.47 10.03
N CYS A 72 -6.20 -10.05 8.78
CA CYS A 72 -7.39 -9.46 8.15
C CYS A 72 -7.15 -9.30 6.67
N ASP A 73 -8.21 -9.00 5.94
CA ASP A 73 -8.10 -8.71 4.52
C ASP A 73 -7.69 -7.27 4.31
N GLN A 74 -6.76 -7.04 3.42
CA GLN A 74 -6.32 -5.72 3.03
C GLN A 74 -6.01 -5.68 1.55
N LYS A 75 -6.18 -4.49 0.98
CA LYS A 75 -5.80 -4.18 -0.40
C LYS A 75 -4.67 -3.18 -0.34
N VAL A 76 -3.59 -3.43 -1.09
CA VAL A 76 -2.38 -2.60 -1.06
C VAL A 76 -2.08 -2.12 -2.47
N TYR A 77 -1.85 -0.82 -2.62
CA TYR A 77 -1.48 -0.26 -3.91
C TYR A 77 -0.68 1.02 -3.71
N PHE A 78 0.04 1.39 -4.77
CA PHE A 78 0.72 2.68 -4.85
C PHE A 78 -0.06 3.57 -5.81
N THR A 79 -0.13 4.86 -5.52
CA THR A 79 -0.80 5.81 -6.40
C THR A 79 0.09 7.01 -6.65
N GLN A 80 0.08 7.51 -7.89
CA GLN A 80 0.78 8.73 -8.23
C GLN A 80 -0.08 9.94 -7.85
N VAL A 81 0.50 10.88 -7.11
CA VAL A 81 -0.22 12.06 -6.63
C VAL A 81 0.16 13.28 -7.45
N TYR A 82 1.46 13.47 -7.73
CA TYR A 82 1.94 14.64 -8.48
C TYR A 82 3.15 14.28 -9.33
N PRO A 83 3.19 14.72 -10.58
CA PRO A 83 2.10 15.41 -11.29
C PRO A 83 0.86 14.53 -11.41
N VAL A 84 -0.32 15.17 -11.48
CA VAL A 84 -1.58 14.43 -11.61
C VAL A 84 -1.56 13.68 -12.95
N PRO A 85 -1.68 12.34 -12.94
CA PRO A 85 -1.65 11.60 -14.19
C PRO A 85 -2.92 11.86 -15.02
N ALA A 86 -2.77 11.82 -16.35
CA ALA A 86 -3.92 12.00 -17.25
C ALA A 86 -5.00 10.95 -17.03
N SER A 87 -4.59 9.74 -16.60
CA SER A 87 -5.49 8.62 -16.32
C SER A 87 -5.37 8.21 -14.86
N ALA A 88 -5.70 9.14 -13.95
CA ALA A 88 -5.46 8.97 -12.50
C ALA A 88 -6.14 7.74 -11.90
N GLY A 89 -7.32 7.37 -12.40
CA GLY A 89 -8.06 6.21 -11.90
C GLY A 89 -7.71 4.90 -12.57
N GLU A 90 -6.78 4.88 -13.52
CA GLU A 90 -6.41 3.66 -14.22
C GLU A 90 -5.26 2.92 -13.55
N GLU A 91 -5.40 1.61 -13.48
CA GLU A 91 -4.32 0.74 -13.02
C GLU A 91 -3.22 0.68 -14.07
N CYS A 92 -1.98 0.66 -13.57
CA CYS A 92 -0.81 0.59 -14.44
C CYS A 92 -0.65 -0.82 -14.99
N VAL A 93 -0.63 -0.91 -16.30
CA VAL A 93 -0.33 -2.13 -17.04
C VAL A 93 0.71 -1.79 -18.10
N GLN A 94 1.24 -2.82 -18.76
CA GLN A 94 2.30 -2.62 -19.73
C GLN A 94 1.89 -1.67 -20.87
N GLY A 95 0.60 -1.67 -21.25
CA GLY A 95 0.09 -0.86 -22.35
C GLY A 95 -0.04 0.63 -22.05
N ASN A 96 -0.20 1.03 -20.78
CA ASN A 96 -0.38 2.45 -20.42
C ASN A 96 0.78 3.05 -19.62
N TYR A 97 1.65 2.24 -19.05
CA TYR A 97 2.80 2.71 -18.30
C TYR A 97 3.70 3.58 -19.19
N PRO A 98 4.15 4.76 -18.74
CA PRO A 98 4.04 5.34 -17.41
C PRO A 98 2.85 6.28 -17.20
N ASP A 99 1.90 6.35 -18.13
CA ASP A 99 0.75 7.27 -18.09
C ASP A 99 -0.45 6.63 -17.40
N CYS A 100 -0.26 6.25 -16.15
CA CYS A 100 -1.25 5.59 -15.32
C CYS A 100 -1.13 6.11 -13.89
N GLY A 101 -2.12 5.83 -13.05
CA GLY A 101 -2.19 6.42 -11.72
C GLY A 101 -2.08 5.44 -10.56
N ILE A 102 -2.38 4.17 -10.78
CA ILE A 102 -2.47 3.18 -9.70
C ILE A 102 -1.58 1.98 -10.02
N PHE A 103 -0.67 1.67 -9.11
CA PHE A 103 0.17 0.47 -9.19
C PHE A 103 -0.35 -0.55 -8.19
N PRO A 104 -1.13 -1.56 -8.61
CA PRO A 104 -1.59 -2.60 -7.69
C PRO A 104 -0.42 -3.37 -7.10
N TYR A 105 -0.46 -3.61 -5.80
CA TYR A 105 0.56 -4.38 -5.11
C TYR A 105 -0.01 -5.70 -4.60
N TYR A 106 -1.15 -5.65 -3.91
CA TYR A 106 -1.84 -6.82 -3.42
C TYR A 106 -3.34 -6.55 -3.37
N ASP A 107 -4.13 -7.45 -3.95
CA ASP A 107 -5.58 -7.40 -3.92
C ASP A 107 -6.12 -8.81 -3.67
N PRO A 108 -6.78 -9.04 -2.52
CA PRO A 108 -7.31 -10.36 -2.21
C PRO A 108 -8.53 -10.74 -3.04
N GLY A 109 -9.14 -9.79 -3.76
CA GLY A 109 -10.32 -10.03 -4.58
C GLY A 109 -11.58 -10.32 -3.78
N VAL A 110 -11.64 -9.91 -2.51
CA VAL A 110 -12.83 -10.12 -1.66
C VAL A 110 -13.74 -8.91 -1.70
N GLU A 111 -15.03 -9.15 -1.52
CA GLU A 111 -16.01 -8.08 -1.40
C GLU A 111 -15.98 -7.50 0.01
N TYR A 112 -16.20 -6.19 0.11
CA TYR A 112 -16.23 -5.50 1.39
C TYR A 112 -17.25 -4.36 1.34
N THR A 113 -17.82 -4.03 2.50
CA THR A 113 -18.80 -2.94 2.62
C THR A 113 -18.14 -1.66 3.10
N GLU A 114 -17.08 -1.78 3.89
CA GLU A 114 -16.35 -0.65 4.44
C GLU A 114 -14.86 -0.92 4.40
N SER A 115 -14.09 0.15 4.40
CA SER A 115 -12.64 0.06 4.51
C SER A 115 -12.08 1.20 5.35
N ILE A 116 -10.96 0.94 6.00
CA ILE A 116 -10.17 1.97 6.66
C ILE A 116 -8.92 2.15 5.81
N VAL A 117 -8.67 3.39 5.38
CA VAL A 117 -7.55 3.71 4.51
C VAL A 117 -6.42 4.32 5.33
N ILE A 118 -5.24 3.72 5.24
CA ILE A 118 -4.02 4.28 5.80
C ILE A 118 -3.01 4.45 4.67
N SER A 119 -2.20 5.48 4.74
CA SER A 119 -1.25 5.75 3.67
C SER A 119 0.00 6.45 4.18
N THR A 120 1.06 6.36 3.39
CA THR A 120 2.31 7.07 3.63
C THR A 120 2.83 7.64 2.31
N PRO A 121 3.43 8.83 2.31
CA PRO A 121 4.01 9.37 1.08
C PRO A 121 5.25 8.59 0.67
N VAL A 122 5.43 8.43 -0.63
CA VAL A 122 6.59 7.77 -1.20
C VAL A 122 7.05 8.54 -2.44
N SER A 123 8.31 8.36 -2.80
CA SER A 123 8.85 8.85 -4.05
C SER A 123 8.81 7.71 -5.08
N LEU A 124 8.15 7.94 -6.20
CA LEU A 124 8.07 6.99 -7.30
C LEU A 124 9.12 7.34 -8.33
N TYR A 125 9.96 6.38 -8.68
CA TYR A 125 11.00 6.57 -9.69
C TYR A 125 10.62 5.87 -10.98
N PHE A 126 10.72 6.60 -12.08
CA PHE A 126 10.43 6.11 -13.43
C PHE A 126 11.74 6.02 -14.21
N PRO A 127 12.38 4.83 -14.24
CA PRO A 127 13.74 4.71 -14.81
C PRO A 127 13.85 5.09 -16.28
N MET A 128 12.82 4.82 -17.07
CA MET A 128 12.84 5.13 -18.49
C MET A 128 12.89 6.63 -18.77
N GLU A 129 12.25 7.42 -17.92
CA GLU A 129 12.24 8.88 -18.01
C GLU A 129 13.28 9.54 -17.11
N ASP A 130 13.94 8.76 -16.25
CA ASP A 130 14.84 9.26 -15.20
C ASP A 130 14.18 10.37 -14.41
N GLU A 131 12.97 10.11 -13.92
CA GLU A 131 12.10 11.09 -13.28
C GLU A 131 11.54 10.55 -11.98
N TYR A 132 11.46 11.43 -10.98
CA TYR A 132 10.81 11.15 -9.70
C TYR A 132 9.45 11.83 -9.66
N ARG A 133 8.44 11.09 -9.18
CA ARG A 133 7.09 11.62 -9.01
C ARG A 133 6.63 11.36 -7.59
N PHE A 134 5.81 12.25 -7.07
CA PHE A 134 5.25 12.10 -5.73
C PHE A 134 4.10 11.10 -5.74
N GLY A 135 4.13 10.15 -4.82
CA GLY A 135 3.08 9.15 -4.70
C GLY A 135 2.76 8.81 -3.26
N ARG A 136 1.87 7.87 -3.12
CA ARG A 136 1.48 7.30 -1.82
C ARG A 136 1.43 5.79 -1.90
N LEU A 137 1.90 5.16 -0.83
CA LEU A 137 1.58 3.75 -0.57
C LEU A 137 0.29 3.74 0.25
N VAL A 138 -0.72 3.03 -0.23
CA VAL A 138 -2.04 2.99 0.38
C VAL A 138 -2.36 1.57 0.79
N ILE A 139 -2.84 1.40 2.01
CA ILE A 139 -3.41 0.14 2.49
C ILE A 139 -4.87 0.40 2.85
N GLU A 140 -5.78 -0.33 2.21
CA GLU A 140 -7.19 -0.36 2.57
C GLU A 140 -7.45 -1.61 3.40
N VAL A 141 -7.78 -1.41 4.67
CA VAL A 141 -8.17 -2.51 5.55
C VAL A 141 -9.65 -2.78 5.29
N LEU A 142 -9.95 -3.98 4.79
CA LEU A 142 -11.29 -4.35 4.34
C LEU A 142 -12.11 -4.90 5.52
N LEU A 143 -13.30 -4.36 5.72
CA LEU A 143 -14.17 -4.71 6.84
C LEU A 143 -15.45 -5.41 6.41
#